data_ae5154959f647a1d7d80567d7c3f2f1f
#
_entry.id   ae5154959f647a1d7d80567d7c3f2f1f
#
_cell.length_a   1.000
_cell.length_b   1.000
_cell.length_c   1.000
_cell.angle_alpha   90.00
_cell.angle_beta   90.00
_cell.angle_gamma   90.00
#
_symmetry.space_group_name_H-M   'P 1'
#
loop_
_entity.id
_entity.type
_entity.pdbx_description
1 polymer ?
#
loop_
_entity_poly.entity_id
_entity_poly.type
_entity_poly.pdbx_seq_one_letter_code
_entity_poly.pdbx_strand_id
1 'polypeptide(L)'
;MGIVIRQSIKGTLVNYVGAFIGFLTTMFVVTKFLKPEEIGLTKVIYEVSFLFASLAQLGTSASAMRFFPYFRDPEKNNNGFFFYLLLMPSVGTVIFLFLYYLFRDPITDFFIHNSSLFVDYYNYAGILIVFLVFWIVFETYSNLLMRIVVPKLIREVGVRLMLVAIYFLYAFHYLNLNGFVMAYVFVYGIALVLTLLYVSRIGTLSLKHDFSFVNKPLRIKILKYTLFLIAGALGGTIINQLDIFMVSSQMGLSFTGIYTIAF
;
A
#
# COMPACT_ATOMS: atom_id res chain seq x y z
N MET A 1 -6.37 8.65 -30.82
CA MET A 1 -6.63 7.88 -29.60
C MET A 1 -6.65 8.82 -28.40
N GLY A 2 -7.71 8.78 -27.58
CA GLY A 2 -7.82 9.60 -26.38
C GLY A 2 -6.75 9.24 -25.34
N ILE A 3 -6.42 10.19 -24.45
CA ILE A 3 -5.39 10.03 -23.40
C ILE A 3 -5.69 8.81 -22.51
N VAL A 4 -6.96 8.52 -22.25
CA VAL A 4 -7.40 7.38 -21.42
C VAL A 4 -7.00 6.05 -22.06
N ILE A 5 -7.31 5.84 -23.34
CA ILE A 5 -6.98 4.59 -24.06
C ILE A 5 -5.46 4.38 -24.08
N ARG A 6 -4.69 5.43 -24.37
CA ARG A 6 -3.22 5.35 -24.38
C ARG A 6 -2.64 5.01 -23.01
N GLN A 7 -3.17 5.58 -21.94
CA GLN A 7 -2.73 5.31 -20.58
C GLN A 7 -3.15 3.89 -20.15
N SER A 8 -4.34 3.44 -20.53
CA SER A 8 -4.82 2.07 -20.22
C SER A 8 -3.96 1.02 -20.89
N ILE A 9 -3.69 1.13 -22.19
CA ILE A 9 -2.85 0.17 -22.92
C ILE A 9 -1.44 0.09 -22.30
N LYS A 10 -0.81 1.24 -22.05
CA LYS A 10 0.51 1.28 -21.40
C LYS A 10 0.47 0.70 -19.98
N GLY A 11 -0.57 1.01 -19.21
CA GLY A 11 -0.73 0.45 -17.86
C GLY A 11 -0.95 -1.06 -17.85
N THR A 12 -1.64 -1.59 -18.85
CA THR A 12 -1.81 -3.05 -19.03
C THR A 12 -0.48 -3.73 -19.38
N LEU A 13 0.29 -3.14 -20.28
CA LEU A 13 1.62 -3.66 -20.62
C LEU A 13 2.54 -3.70 -19.39
N VAL A 14 2.54 -2.64 -18.57
CA VAL A 14 3.30 -2.58 -17.31
C VAL A 14 2.88 -3.71 -16.36
N ASN A 15 1.58 -4.03 -16.27
CA ASN A 15 1.12 -5.16 -15.45
C ASN A 15 1.68 -6.51 -15.92
N TYR A 16 1.64 -6.77 -17.24
CA TYR A 16 2.18 -8.02 -17.76
C TYR A 16 3.69 -8.14 -17.52
N VAL A 17 4.44 -7.06 -17.77
CA VAL A 17 5.88 -7.03 -17.46
C VAL A 17 6.12 -7.26 -15.97
N GLY A 18 5.37 -6.58 -15.11
CA GLY A 18 5.46 -6.79 -13.66
C GLY A 18 5.12 -8.22 -13.25
N ALA A 19 4.03 -8.79 -13.76
CA ALA A 19 3.65 -10.18 -13.49
C ALA A 19 4.73 -11.17 -13.92
N PHE A 20 5.33 -10.97 -15.09
CA PHE A 20 6.42 -11.80 -15.59
C PHE A 20 7.67 -11.72 -14.70
N ILE A 21 8.07 -10.50 -14.28
CA ILE A 21 9.17 -10.32 -13.33
C ILE A 21 8.83 -11.01 -12.00
N GLY A 22 7.60 -10.85 -11.49
CA GLY A 22 7.16 -11.51 -10.26
C GLY A 22 7.23 -13.04 -10.34
N PHE A 23 6.75 -13.62 -11.44
CA PHE A 23 6.84 -15.04 -11.68
C PHE A 23 8.30 -15.53 -11.67
N LEU A 24 9.19 -14.89 -12.44
CA LEU A 24 10.61 -15.24 -12.46
C LEU A 24 11.26 -15.09 -11.08
N THR A 25 10.94 -14.01 -10.36
CA THR A 25 11.46 -13.76 -9.03
C THR A 25 11.03 -14.87 -8.07
N THR A 26 9.75 -15.19 -8.04
CA THR A 26 9.24 -16.24 -7.15
C THR A 26 9.82 -17.59 -7.49
N MET A 27 9.81 -17.99 -8.79
CA MET A 27 10.21 -19.33 -9.24
C MET A 27 11.73 -19.58 -9.08
N PHE A 28 12.57 -18.58 -9.38
CA PHE A 28 14.02 -18.78 -9.49
C PHE A 28 14.84 -18.11 -8.39
N VAL A 29 14.29 -17.11 -7.68
CA VAL A 29 15.03 -16.37 -6.66
C VAL A 29 14.48 -16.71 -5.28
N VAL A 30 13.21 -16.42 -5.03
CA VAL A 30 12.60 -16.58 -3.69
C VAL A 30 12.68 -18.04 -3.23
N THR A 31 12.21 -18.99 -4.06
CA THR A 31 12.21 -20.43 -3.71
C THR A 31 13.60 -21.02 -3.57
N LYS A 32 14.62 -20.45 -4.19
CA LYS A 32 15.99 -20.98 -4.17
C LYS A 32 16.81 -20.43 -3.01
N PHE A 33 16.60 -19.19 -2.62
CA PHE A 33 17.49 -18.48 -1.70
C PHE A 33 16.87 -18.16 -0.34
N LEU A 34 15.54 -18.18 -0.20
CA LEU A 34 14.85 -17.90 1.07
C LEU A 34 14.26 -19.17 1.64
N LYS A 35 14.27 -19.25 2.98
CA LYS A 35 13.54 -20.28 3.71
C LYS A 35 12.03 -19.96 3.67
N PRO A 36 11.16 -20.98 3.71
CA PRO A 36 9.71 -20.77 3.74
C PRO A 36 9.25 -19.82 4.87
N GLU A 37 9.92 -19.91 6.04
CA GLU A 37 9.64 -19.04 7.18
C GLU A 37 9.94 -17.56 6.90
N GLU A 38 11.02 -17.27 6.18
CA GLU A 38 11.42 -15.90 5.80
C GLU A 38 10.46 -15.31 4.76
N ILE A 39 9.99 -16.16 3.85
CA ILE A 39 8.96 -15.78 2.87
C ILE A 39 7.65 -15.47 3.60
N GLY A 40 7.24 -16.34 4.52
CA GLY A 40 6.05 -16.15 5.34
C GLY A 40 6.13 -14.89 6.19
N LEU A 41 7.29 -14.61 6.79
CA LEU A 41 7.54 -13.41 7.59
C LEU A 41 7.28 -12.13 6.77
N THR A 42 7.95 -12.01 5.61
CA THR A 42 7.77 -10.83 4.74
C THR A 42 6.34 -10.68 4.25
N LYS A 43 5.67 -11.80 3.97
CA LYS A 43 4.27 -11.82 3.57
C LYS A 43 3.36 -11.34 4.70
N VAL A 44 3.50 -11.86 5.92
CA VAL A 44 2.69 -11.44 7.07
C VAL A 44 2.91 -9.96 7.39
N ILE A 45 4.17 -9.48 7.41
CA ILE A 45 4.48 -8.07 7.60
C ILE A 45 3.74 -7.21 6.57
N TYR A 46 3.78 -7.59 5.29
CA TYR A 46 3.11 -6.85 4.23
C TYR A 46 1.58 -6.86 4.38
N GLU A 47 0.97 -8.03 4.61
CA GLU A 47 -0.49 -8.16 4.67
C GLU A 47 -1.10 -7.48 5.91
N VAL A 48 -0.45 -7.60 7.07
CA VAL A 48 -0.84 -6.84 8.27
C VAL A 48 -0.77 -5.34 7.97
N SER A 49 0.34 -4.89 7.38
CA SER A 49 0.52 -3.47 7.07
C SER A 49 -0.48 -2.98 6.04
N PHE A 50 -0.76 -3.78 5.01
CA PHE A 50 -1.71 -3.44 3.96
C PHE A 50 -3.16 -3.37 4.48
N LEU A 51 -3.53 -4.27 5.39
CA LEU A 51 -4.83 -4.24 6.08
C LEU A 51 -5.02 -2.90 6.80
N PHE A 52 -4.10 -2.56 7.71
CA PHE A 52 -4.19 -1.31 8.47
C PHE A 52 -4.07 -0.07 7.57
N ALA A 53 -3.22 -0.11 6.54
CA ALA A 53 -3.11 0.98 5.58
C ALA A 53 -4.41 1.19 4.79
N SER A 54 -5.06 0.11 4.36
CA SER A 54 -6.35 0.17 3.64
C SER A 54 -7.46 0.76 4.51
N LEU A 55 -7.49 0.41 5.80
CA LEU A 55 -8.44 0.96 6.77
C LEU A 55 -8.15 2.45 7.03
N ALA A 56 -6.87 2.81 7.18
CA ALA A 56 -6.43 4.19 7.40
C ALA A 56 -6.76 5.13 6.23
N GLN A 57 -6.97 4.60 5.02
CA GLN A 57 -7.47 5.39 3.89
C GLN A 57 -8.87 5.96 4.13
N LEU A 58 -9.67 5.41 5.05
CA LEU A 58 -11.03 5.87 5.34
C LEU A 58 -11.89 6.06 4.08
N GLY A 59 -11.76 5.18 3.09
CA GLY A 59 -12.47 5.25 1.82
C GLY A 59 -12.09 6.44 0.92
N THR A 60 -11.02 7.17 1.27
CA THR A 60 -10.62 8.43 0.60
C THR A 60 -10.31 8.22 -0.88
N SER A 61 -9.57 7.15 -1.24
CA SER A 61 -9.18 6.91 -2.64
C SER A 61 -10.39 6.75 -3.58
N ALA A 62 -11.39 5.95 -3.19
CA ALA A 62 -12.59 5.74 -3.99
C ALA A 62 -13.52 6.98 -3.97
N SER A 63 -13.63 7.65 -2.82
CA SER A 63 -14.34 8.93 -2.70
C SER A 63 -13.72 10.01 -3.58
N ALA A 64 -12.39 10.10 -3.61
CA ALA A 64 -11.64 11.04 -4.42
C ALA A 64 -11.94 10.85 -5.92
N MET A 65 -11.96 9.62 -6.43
CA MET A 65 -12.27 9.35 -7.83
C MET A 65 -13.65 9.86 -8.22
N ARG A 66 -14.64 9.79 -7.32
CA ARG A 66 -16.01 10.26 -7.57
C ARG A 66 -16.16 11.77 -7.47
N PHE A 67 -15.51 12.40 -6.50
CA PHE A 67 -15.76 13.81 -6.19
C PHE A 67 -14.73 14.76 -6.77
N PHE A 68 -13.55 14.31 -7.19
CA PHE A 68 -12.54 15.16 -7.82
C PHE A 68 -13.07 15.98 -9.02
N PRO A 69 -13.94 15.46 -9.91
CA PRO A 69 -14.48 16.27 -11.00
C PRO A 69 -15.21 17.55 -10.56
N TYR A 70 -15.79 17.57 -9.35
CA TYR A 70 -16.43 18.77 -8.79
C TYR A 70 -15.42 19.85 -8.37
N PHE A 71 -14.19 19.44 -8.02
CA PHE A 71 -13.11 20.33 -7.58
C PHE A 71 -12.19 20.75 -8.71
N ARG A 72 -12.30 20.09 -9.86
CA ARG A 72 -11.34 20.24 -10.96
C ARG A 72 -11.38 21.65 -11.56
N ASP A 73 -10.41 22.46 -11.17
CA ASP A 73 -10.14 23.82 -11.67
C ASP A 73 -8.64 24.05 -11.61
N PRO A 74 -7.90 23.89 -12.74
CA PRO A 74 -6.46 24.06 -12.77
C PRO A 74 -5.99 25.46 -12.35
N GLU A 75 -6.78 26.51 -12.63
CA GLU A 75 -6.43 27.89 -12.29
C GLU A 75 -6.49 28.13 -10.78
N LYS A 76 -7.39 27.44 -10.09
CA LYS A 76 -7.57 27.50 -8.63
C LYS A 76 -6.91 26.34 -7.88
N ASN A 77 -5.88 25.68 -8.45
CA ASN A 77 -5.22 24.52 -7.84
C ASN A 77 -6.21 23.42 -7.42
N ASN A 78 -7.21 23.15 -8.26
CA ASN A 78 -8.29 22.20 -7.99
C ASN A 78 -9.01 22.47 -6.66
N ASN A 79 -9.22 23.74 -6.32
CA ASN A 79 -9.92 24.19 -5.10
C ASN A 79 -9.39 23.55 -3.81
N GLY A 80 -8.07 23.32 -3.75
CA GLY A 80 -7.41 22.72 -2.59
C GLY A 80 -7.70 21.24 -2.37
N PHE A 81 -8.17 20.51 -3.38
CA PHE A 81 -8.53 19.09 -3.25
C PHE A 81 -7.41 18.21 -2.72
N PHE A 82 -6.15 18.50 -3.07
CA PHE A 82 -4.99 17.76 -2.58
C PHE A 82 -4.87 17.80 -1.08
N PHE A 83 -5.19 18.93 -0.43
CA PHE A 83 -5.22 19.04 1.03
C PHE A 83 -6.20 18.03 1.65
N TYR A 84 -7.42 17.93 1.11
CA TYR A 84 -8.43 16.99 1.62
C TYR A 84 -8.02 15.54 1.38
N LEU A 85 -7.40 15.26 0.22
CA LEU A 85 -6.89 13.93 -0.13
C LEU A 85 -5.78 13.47 0.82
N LEU A 86 -4.98 14.40 1.34
CA LEU A 86 -3.90 14.12 2.29
C LEU A 86 -4.41 14.08 3.74
N LEU A 87 -5.31 15.00 4.11
CA LEU A 87 -5.79 15.17 5.49
C LEU A 87 -6.48 13.91 6.02
N MET A 88 -7.43 13.35 5.27
CA MET A 88 -8.23 12.21 5.73
C MET A 88 -7.39 10.96 5.99
N PRO A 89 -6.51 10.51 5.07
CA PRO A 89 -5.60 9.40 5.37
C PRO A 89 -4.58 9.72 6.47
N SER A 90 -4.17 10.99 6.63
CA SER A 90 -3.28 11.36 7.75
C SER A 90 -3.97 11.16 9.09
N VAL A 91 -5.21 11.61 9.24
CA VAL A 91 -6.02 11.37 10.43
C VAL A 91 -6.25 9.86 10.63
N GLY A 92 -6.61 9.16 9.57
CA GLY A 92 -6.77 7.70 9.60
C GLY A 92 -5.48 7.00 10.03
N THR A 93 -4.32 7.43 9.54
CA THR A 93 -3.02 6.86 9.93
C THR A 93 -2.77 7.02 11.43
N VAL A 94 -3.02 8.20 11.98
CA VAL A 94 -2.86 8.42 13.44
C VAL A 94 -3.80 7.50 14.23
N ILE A 95 -5.07 7.42 13.84
CA ILE A 95 -6.06 6.56 14.51
C ILE A 95 -5.65 5.09 14.43
N PHE A 96 -5.34 4.60 13.22
CA PHE A 96 -5.07 3.17 13.02
C PHE A 96 -3.68 2.75 13.51
N LEU A 97 -2.68 3.62 13.53
CA LEU A 97 -1.42 3.36 14.23
C LEU A 97 -1.62 3.33 15.74
N PHE A 98 -2.42 4.25 16.28
CA PHE A 98 -2.76 4.21 17.72
C PHE A 98 -3.45 2.88 18.06
N LEU A 99 -4.44 2.46 17.28
CA LEU A 99 -5.10 1.16 17.48
C LEU A 99 -4.13 -0.02 17.30
N TYR A 100 -3.25 0.03 16.31
CA TYR A 100 -2.23 -0.99 16.07
C TYR A 100 -1.33 -1.21 17.28
N TYR A 101 -0.87 -0.14 17.91
CA TYR A 101 -0.04 -0.24 19.11
C TYR A 101 -0.84 -0.47 20.40
N LEU A 102 -2.07 0.02 20.49
CA LEU A 102 -2.97 -0.23 21.61
C LEU A 102 -3.36 -1.70 21.70
N PHE A 103 -3.63 -2.34 20.55
CA PHE A 103 -3.97 -3.75 20.45
C PHE A 103 -2.75 -4.63 20.16
N ARG A 104 -1.53 -4.18 20.54
CA ARG A 104 -0.30 -4.94 20.32
C ARG A 104 -0.39 -6.33 20.94
N ASP A 105 -0.72 -6.41 22.21
CA ASP A 105 -0.75 -7.68 22.93
C ASP A 105 -1.75 -8.69 22.32
N PRO A 106 -3.04 -8.35 22.07
CA PRO A 106 -3.94 -9.26 21.38
C PRO A 106 -3.46 -9.68 19.98
N ILE A 107 -2.84 -8.75 19.22
CA ILE A 107 -2.32 -9.07 17.88
C ILE A 107 -1.11 -10.00 18.01
N THR A 108 -0.18 -9.73 18.91
CA THR A 108 1.01 -10.57 19.10
C THR A 108 0.65 -11.94 19.67
N ASP A 109 -0.30 -12.03 20.60
CA ASP A 109 -0.78 -13.29 21.16
C ASP A 109 -1.39 -14.21 20.08
N PHE A 110 -2.04 -13.61 19.07
CA PHE A 110 -2.58 -14.36 17.94
C PHE A 110 -1.49 -15.05 17.11
N PHE A 111 -0.28 -14.49 17.08
CA PHE A 111 0.84 -15.01 16.28
C PHE A 111 1.90 -15.73 17.09
N ILE A 112 1.98 -15.53 18.42
CA ILE A 112 3.13 -15.94 19.24
C ILE A 112 3.39 -17.44 19.21
N HIS A 113 2.34 -18.26 19.17
CA HIS A 113 2.48 -19.73 19.23
C HIS A 113 3.09 -20.34 17.98
N ASN A 114 2.75 -19.82 16.79
CA ASN A 114 3.13 -20.41 15.52
C ASN A 114 3.98 -19.49 14.63
N SER A 115 4.02 -18.21 14.95
CA SER A 115 4.67 -17.15 14.15
C SER A 115 5.46 -16.18 15.03
N SER A 116 6.16 -16.67 16.05
CA SER A 116 6.89 -15.85 17.03
C SER A 116 7.85 -14.85 16.38
N LEU A 117 8.48 -15.21 15.27
CA LEU A 117 9.38 -14.35 14.53
C LEU A 117 8.68 -13.05 14.04
N PHE A 118 7.38 -13.09 13.72
CA PHE A 118 6.62 -11.87 13.37
C PHE A 118 6.55 -10.89 14.54
N VAL A 119 6.47 -11.38 15.78
CA VAL A 119 6.40 -10.55 16.98
C VAL A 119 7.66 -9.70 17.15
N ASP A 120 8.84 -10.28 16.84
CA ASP A 120 10.12 -9.56 16.87
C ASP A 120 10.17 -8.42 15.83
N TYR A 121 9.50 -8.60 14.70
CA TYR A 121 9.45 -7.63 13.60
C TYR A 121 8.17 -6.78 13.58
N TYR A 122 7.34 -6.82 14.63
CA TYR A 122 6.08 -6.10 14.73
C TYR A 122 6.19 -4.60 14.40
N ASN A 123 7.23 -3.93 14.89
CA ASN A 123 7.43 -2.50 14.65
C ASN A 123 7.69 -2.17 13.17
N TYR A 124 8.28 -3.07 12.40
CA TYR A 124 8.51 -2.84 10.97
C TYR A 124 7.19 -2.82 10.18
N ALA A 125 6.19 -3.60 10.61
CA ALA A 125 4.85 -3.50 10.03
C ALA A 125 4.22 -2.13 10.32
N GLY A 126 4.40 -1.56 11.51
CA GLY A 126 3.96 -0.20 11.84
C GLY A 126 4.56 0.88 10.92
N ILE A 127 5.86 0.77 10.62
CA ILE A 127 6.54 1.68 9.66
C ILE A 127 5.98 1.48 8.24
N LEU A 128 5.77 0.24 7.83
CA LEU A 128 5.25 -0.08 6.51
C LEU A 128 3.81 0.41 6.32
N ILE A 129 2.96 0.42 7.37
CA ILE A 129 1.63 1.04 7.34
C ILE A 129 1.72 2.48 6.84
N VAL A 130 2.62 3.29 7.43
CA VAL A 130 2.79 4.71 7.04
C VAL A 130 3.21 4.82 5.57
N PHE A 131 4.19 4.04 5.14
CA PHE A 131 4.65 4.08 3.76
C PHE A 131 3.55 3.72 2.77
N LEU A 132 2.79 2.67 3.04
CA LEU A 132 1.69 2.23 2.18
C LEU A 132 0.54 3.24 2.12
N VAL A 133 0.15 3.85 3.26
CA VAL A 133 -0.93 4.86 3.28
C VAL A 133 -0.60 6.01 2.35
N PHE A 134 0.57 6.63 2.53
CA PHE A 134 0.93 7.82 1.74
C PHE A 134 1.26 7.45 0.29
N TRP A 135 1.80 6.26 0.04
CA TRP A 135 1.99 5.78 -1.33
C TRP A 135 0.66 5.68 -2.08
N ILE A 136 -0.37 5.08 -1.46
CA ILE A 136 -1.72 4.99 -2.03
C ILE A 136 -2.32 6.39 -2.28
N VAL A 137 -2.10 7.35 -1.37
CA VAL A 137 -2.55 8.75 -1.56
C VAL A 137 -1.95 9.37 -2.81
N PHE A 138 -0.62 9.28 -2.99
CA PHE A 138 0.04 9.88 -4.15
C PHE A 138 -0.28 9.14 -5.45
N GLU A 139 -0.40 7.81 -5.42
CA GLU A 139 -0.88 7.04 -6.56
C GLU A 139 -2.31 7.47 -6.95
N THR A 140 -3.20 7.61 -5.97
CA THR A 140 -4.57 8.10 -6.18
C THR A 140 -4.57 9.48 -6.84
N TYR A 141 -3.78 10.42 -6.33
CA TYR A 141 -3.69 11.76 -6.90
C TYR A 141 -3.19 11.73 -8.36
N SER A 142 -2.18 10.92 -8.66
CA SER A 142 -1.71 10.72 -10.03
C SER A 142 -2.80 10.16 -10.95
N ASN A 143 -3.60 9.21 -10.44
CA ASN A 143 -4.72 8.64 -11.19
C ASN A 143 -5.82 9.67 -11.48
N LEU A 144 -6.11 10.57 -10.54
CA LEU A 144 -7.04 11.71 -10.73
C LEU A 144 -6.58 12.67 -11.83
N LEU A 145 -5.25 12.83 -11.95
CA LEU A 145 -4.64 13.63 -13.03
C LEU A 145 -4.51 12.87 -14.37
N MET A 146 -5.11 11.68 -14.48
CA MET A 146 -5.02 10.80 -15.66
C MET A 146 -3.59 10.38 -16.01
N ARG A 147 -2.71 10.23 -15.01
CA ARG A 147 -1.30 9.84 -15.15
C ARG A 147 -1.02 8.52 -14.42
N ILE A 148 -1.59 7.42 -14.92
CA ILE A 148 -1.54 6.10 -14.26
C ILE A 148 -0.26 5.31 -14.51
N VAL A 149 0.44 5.54 -15.63
CA VAL A 149 1.51 4.63 -16.09
C VAL A 149 2.71 4.64 -15.16
N VAL A 150 3.20 5.81 -14.72
CA VAL A 150 4.44 5.90 -13.93
C VAL A 150 4.28 5.35 -12.51
N PRO A 151 3.25 5.72 -11.73
CA PRO A 151 3.04 5.08 -10.42
C PRO A 151 2.87 3.56 -10.51
N LYS A 152 2.19 3.10 -11.57
CA LYS A 152 2.03 1.68 -11.84
C LYS A 152 3.36 1.00 -12.19
N LEU A 153 4.23 1.66 -12.96
CA LEU A 153 5.58 1.18 -13.26
C LEU A 153 6.43 1.06 -11.98
N ILE A 154 6.36 2.05 -11.09
CA ILE A 154 7.05 2.00 -9.80
C ILE A 154 6.54 0.80 -8.99
N ARG A 155 5.22 0.59 -8.93
CA ARG A 155 4.60 -0.50 -8.17
C ARG A 155 4.91 -1.89 -8.73
N GLU A 156 4.64 -2.09 -10.02
CA GLU A 156 4.69 -3.43 -10.63
C GLU A 156 6.10 -3.85 -11.05
N VAL A 157 6.94 -2.90 -11.39
CA VAL A 157 8.30 -3.20 -11.88
C VAL A 157 9.35 -2.71 -10.88
N GLY A 158 9.29 -1.46 -10.47
CA GLY A 158 10.29 -0.84 -9.61
C GLY A 158 10.45 -1.57 -8.26
N VAL A 159 9.35 -1.78 -7.55
CA VAL A 159 9.35 -2.50 -6.26
C VAL A 159 9.89 -3.93 -6.45
N ARG A 160 9.44 -4.65 -7.48
CA ARG A 160 9.89 -6.03 -7.71
C ARG A 160 11.37 -6.11 -8.01
N LEU A 161 11.93 -5.21 -8.83
CA LEU A 161 13.36 -5.16 -9.10
C LEU A 161 14.17 -4.83 -7.85
N MET A 162 13.71 -3.88 -7.03
CA MET A 162 14.37 -3.57 -5.75
C MET A 162 14.33 -4.78 -4.79
N LEU A 163 13.19 -5.50 -4.72
CA LEU A 163 13.10 -6.71 -3.91
C LEU A 163 14.03 -7.80 -4.42
N VAL A 164 14.13 -8.01 -5.73
CA VAL A 164 15.11 -8.96 -6.32
C VAL A 164 16.53 -8.63 -5.88
N ALA A 165 16.93 -7.35 -5.94
CA ALA A 165 18.24 -6.93 -5.49
C ALA A 165 18.48 -7.25 -4.00
N ILE A 166 17.47 -7.02 -3.14
CA ILE A 166 17.56 -7.34 -1.70
C ILE A 166 17.62 -8.85 -1.46
N TYR A 167 16.87 -9.66 -2.22
CA TYR A 167 16.95 -11.12 -2.13
C TYR A 167 18.37 -11.62 -2.48
N PHE A 168 19.01 -11.07 -3.50
CA PHE A 168 20.40 -11.42 -3.81
C PHE A 168 21.38 -10.96 -2.73
N LEU A 169 21.24 -9.73 -2.20
CA LEU A 169 22.09 -9.25 -1.09
C LEU A 169 21.98 -10.15 0.15
N TYR A 170 20.77 -10.64 0.44
CA TYR A 170 20.53 -11.60 1.52
C TYR A 170 21.13 -12.98 1.21
N ALA A 171 20.89 -13.49 0.00
CA ALA A 171 21.39 -14.78 -0.48
C ALA A 171 22.94 -14.87 -0.45
N PHE A 172 23.61 -13.77 -0.75
CA PHE A 172 25.07 -13.67 -0.69
C PHE A 172 25.62 -13.30 0.70
N HIS A 173 24.77 -13.33 1.74
CA HIS A 173 25.14 -13.03 3.13
C HIS A 173 25.66 -11.61 3.40
N TYR A 174 25.38 -10.64 2.50
CA TYR A 174 25.65 -9.22 2.77
C TYR A 174 24.68 -8.62 3.81
N LEU A 175 23.51 -9.21 3.97
CA LEU A 175 22.50 -8.81 4.96
C LEU A 175 22.22 -9.99 5.90
N ASN A 176 22.09 -9.70 7.19
CA ASN A 176 21.46 -10.61 8.13
C ASN A 176 19.92 -10.50 8.04
N LEU A 177 19.16 -11.36 8.73
CA LEU A 177 17.70 -11.36 8.69
C LEU A 177 17.10 -10.00 9.07
N ASN A 178 17.63 -9.34 10.10
CA ASN A 178 17.15 -8.02 10.51
C ASN A 178 17.39 -6.96 9.42
N GLY A 179 18.58 -6.95 8.82
CA GLY A 179 18.91 -6.06 7.69
C GLY A 179 18.04 -6.35 6.46
N PHE A 180 17.73 -7.62 6.20
CA PHE A 180 16.84 -8.04 5.13
C PHE A 180 15.41 -7.52 5.32
N VAL A 181 14.81 -7.72 6.50
CA VAL A 181 13.45 -7.24 6.81
C VAL A 181 13.41 -5.70 6.79
N MET A 182 14.44 -5.05 7.34
CA MET A 182 14.56 -3.59 7.28
C MET A 182 14.60 -3.11 5.82
N ALA A 183 15.48 -3.67 4.99
CA ALA A 183 15.59 -3.32 3.58
C ALA A 183 14.28 -3.58 2.82
N TYR A 184 13.62 -4.71 3.09
CA TYR A 184 12.32 -5.04 2.53
C TYR A 184 11.29 -3.94 2.78
N VAL A 185 11.15 -3.45 4.01
CA VAL A 185 10.22 -2.38 4.37
C VAL A 185 10.61 -1.06 3.69
N PHE A 186 11.90 -0.73 3.66
CA PHE A 186 12.36 0.52 3.05
C PHE A 186 12.23 0.57 1.52
N VAL A 187 12.11 -0.56 0.82
CA VAL A 187 11.72 -0.58 -0.61
C VAL A 187 10.41 0.18 -0.83
N TYR A 188 9.42 -0.01 0.03
CA TYR A 188 8.15 0.70 -0.07
C TYR A 188 8.28 2.18 0.29
N GLY A 189 9.19 2.53 1.18
CA GLY A 189 9.58 3.93 1.43
C GLY A 189 10.20 4.59 0.21
N ILE A 190 11.09 3.89 -0.51
CA ILE A 190 11.67 4.37 -1.77
C ILE A 190 10.57 4.53 -2.84
N ALA A 191 9.67 3.56 -2.96
CA ALA A 191 8.55 3.63 -3.91
C ALA A 191 7.62 4.82 -3.61
N LEU A 192 7.35 5.10 -2.32
CA LEU A 192 6.63 6.28 -1.86
C LEU A 192 7.34 7.56 -2.32
N VAL A 193 8.65 7.69 -2.05
CA VAL A 193 9.44 8.88 -2.42
C VAL A 193 9.46 9.07 -3.94
N LEU A 194 9.68 8.01 -4.71
CA LEU A 194 9.68 8.07 -6.18
C LEU A 194 8.31 8.52 -6.72
N THR A 195 7.22 8.02 -6.13
CA THR A 195 5.86 8.41 -6.52
C THR A 195 5.58 9.87 -6.13
N LEU A 196 5.99 10.31 -4.95
CA LEU A 196 5.89 11.70 -4.52
C LEU A 196 6.67 12.64 -5.45
N LEU A 197 7.92 12.31 -5.79
CA LEU A 197 8.74 13.09 -6.73
C LEU A 197 8.09 13.17 -8.12
N TYR A 198 7.50 12.10 -8.60
CA TYR A 198 6.76 12.11 -9.85
C TYR A 198 5.53 13.01 -9.77
N VAL A 199 4.73 12.86 -8.72
CA VAL A 199 3.48 13.61 -8.53
C VAL A 199 3.75 15.12 -8.37
N SER A 200 4.84 15.50 -7.70
CA SER A 200 5.26 16.89 -7.54
C SER A 200 5.61 17.56 -8.87
N ARG A 201 6.00 16.78 -9.88
CA ARG A 201 6.32 17.30 -11.24
C ARG A 201 5.10 17.42 -12.17
N ILE A 202 4.05 16.62 -11.93
CA ILE A 202 2.88 16.57 -12.83
C ILE A 202 1.68 17.35 -12.32
N GLY A 203 1.63 17.66 -11.03
CA GLY A 203 0.51 18.31 -10.38
C GLY A 203 0.93 19.37 -9.39
N THR A 204 -0.02 20.19 -8.99
CA THR A 204 0.18 21.17 -7.92
C THR A 204 -0.08 20.52 -6.57
N LEU A 205 0.96 20.37 -5.76
CA LEU A 205 0.84 19.90 -4.36
C LEU A 205 0.49 21.07 -3.43
N SER A 206 -0.63 21.74 -3.73
CA SER A 206 -1.06 22.89 -2.92
C SER A 206 -1.73 22.40 -1.64
N LEU A 207 -1.16 22.79 -0.50
CA LEU A 207 -1.78 22.63 0.81
C LEU A 207 -2.76 23.77 1.15
N LYS A 208 -2.86 24.78 0.26
CA LYS A 208 -3.86 25.84 0.40
C LYS A 208 -5.24 25.25 0.15
N HIS A 209 -6.13 25.40 1.10
CA HIS A 209 -7.50 24.90 1.04
C HIS A 209 -8.49 26.06 0.99
N ASP A 210 -9.59 25.83 0.29
CA ASP A 210 -10.71 26.76 0.28
C ASP A 210 -11.94 26.06 0.89
N PHE A 211 -12.19 26.32 2.17
CA PHE A 211 -13.35 25.76 2.85
C PHE A 211 -14.68 26.37 2.34
N SER A 212 -14.65 27.53 1.71
CA SER A 212 -15.85 28.19 1.19
C SER A 212 -16.41 27.46 -0.02
N PHE A 213 -15.52 26.78 -0.79
CA PHE A 213 -15.92 26.02 -1.98
C PHE A 213 -16.82 24.83 -1.63
N VAL A 214 -16.57 24.16 -0.51
CA VAL A 214 -17.33 22.98 -0.09
C VAL A 214 -18.57 23.39 0.70
N ASN A 215 -19.65 23.67 -0.04
CA ASN A 215 -20.93 24.03 0.57
C ASN A 215 -21.53 22.85 1.38
N LYS A 216 -22.46 23.18 2.30
CA LYS A 216 -23.10 22.19 3.20
C LYS A 216 -23.68 20.97 2.49
N PRO A 217 -24.43 21.09 1.37
CA PRO A 217 -24.97 19.93 0.64
C PRO A 217 -23.88 19.02 0.07
N LEU A 218 -22.83 19.57 -0.51
CA LEU A 218 -21.72 18.81 -1.07
C LEU A 218 -20.94 18.07 0.04
N ARG A 219 -20.70 18.74 1.17
CA ARG A 219 -20.06 18.15 2.33
C ARG A 219 -20.81 16.95 2.87
N ILE A 220 -22.14 17.05 3.01
CA ILE A 220 -22.99 15.95 3.47
C ILE A 220 -22.95 14.79 2.47
N LYS A 221 -23.00 15.09 1.16
CA LYS A 221 -22.93 14.08 0.10
C LYS A 221 -21.61 13.33 0.10
N ILE A 222 -20.48 14.03 0.25
CA ILE A 222 -19.14 13.43 0.37
C ILE A 222 -19.10 12.54 1.61
N LEU A 223 -19.50 13.05 2.76
CA LEU A 223 -19.45 12.32 4.03
C LEU A 223 -20.27 11.03 4.00
N LYS A 224 -21.54 11.09 3.56
CA LYS A 224 -22.40 9.91 3.46
C LYS A 224 -21.81 8.86 2.53
N TYR A 225 -21.26 9.28 1.40
CA TYR A 225 -20.64 8.37 0.44
C TYR A 225 -19.36 7.74 0.98
N THR A 226 -18.51 8.53 1.64
CA THR A 226 -17.28 8.04 2.25
C THR A 226 -17.57 7.04 3.38
N LEU A 227 -18.55 7.31 4.25
CA LEU A 227 -18.97 6.37 5.29
C LEU A 227 -19.46 5.03 4.71
N PHE A 228 -20.24 5.08 3.62
CA PHE A 228 -20.66 3.87 2.90
C PHE A 228 -19.46 3.10 2.34
N LEU A 229 -18.48 3.80 1.77
CA LEU A 229 -17.26 3.18 1.24
C LEU A 229 -16.39 2.55 2.35
N ILE A 230 -16.30 3.16 3.52
CA ILE A 230 -15.59 2.59 4.68
C ILE A 230 -16.19 1.23 5.03
N ALA A 231 -17.51 1.15 5.14
CA ALA A 231 -18.18 -0.11 5.46
C ALA A 231 -17.94 -1.21 4.40
N GLY A 232 -17.98 -0.84 3.11
CA GLY A 232 -17.65 -1.76 2.02
C GLY A 232 -16.18 -2.19 1.98
N ALA A 233 -15.27 -1.26 2.23
CA ALA A 233 -13.84 -1.53 2.24
C ALA A 233 -13.43 -2.46 3.39
N LEU A 234 -14.02 -2.30 4.58
CA LEU A 234 -13.82 -3.19 5.72
C LEU A 234 -14.09 -4.66 5.33
N GLY A 235 -15.27 -4.95 4.76
CA GLY A 235 -15.60 -6.30 4.35
C GLY A 235 -14.66 -6.86 3.28
N GLY A 236 -14.43 -6.11 2.21
CA GLY A 236 -13.59 -6.54 1.09
C GLY A 236 -12.13 -6.76 1.47
N THR A 237 -11.53 -5.86 2.24
CA THR A 237 -10.13 -5.97 2.64
C THR A 237 -9.92 -7.13 3.62
N ILE A 238 -10.79 -7.30 4.60
CA ILE A 238 -10.70 -8.39 5.57
C ILE A 238 -10.81 -9.75 4.84
N ILE A 239 -11.80 -9.93 3.98
CA ILE A 239 -12.01 -11.20 3.26
C ILE A 239 -10.78 -11.58 2.43
N ASN A 240 -10.15 -10.63 1.73
CA ASN A 240 -8.99 -10.89 0.88
C ASN A 240 -7.70 -11.22 1.66
N GLN A 241 -7.64 -10.92 2.96
CA GLN A 241 -6.47 -11.15 3.79
C GLN A 241 -6.65 -12.30 4.80
N LEU A 242 -7.90 -12.78 4.95
CA LEU A 242 -8.27 -13.73 6.00
C LEU A 242 -7.49 -15.04 5.93
N ASP A 243 -7.26 -15.55 4.72
CA ASP A 243 -6.52 -16.79 4.47
C ASP A 243 -5.07 -16.69 4.95
N ILE A 244 -4.35 -15.63 4.63
CA ILE A 244 -2.97 -15.41 5.11
C ILE A 244 -2.93 -15.29 6.64
N PHE A 245 -3.88 -14.55 7.25
CA PHE A 245 -3.95 -14.45 8.71
C PHE A 245 -4.23 -15.80 9.37
N MET A 246 -5.16 -16.59 8.81
CA MET A 246 -5.48 -17.93 9.35
C MET A 246 -4.31 -18.89 9.21
N VAL A 247 -3.68 -18.96 8.04
CA VAL A 247 -2.52 -19.84 7.83
C VAL A 247 -1.36 -19.44 8.74
N SER A 248 -1.04 -18.14 8.83
CA SER A 248 0.08 -17.68 9.65
C SER A 248 -0.13 -17.87 11.15
N SER A 249 -1.35 -17.69 11.64
CA SER A 249 -1.63 -17.86 13.07
C SER A 249 -1.80 -19.31 13.49
N GLN A 250 -2.37 -20.17 12.65
CA GLN A 250 -2.68 -21.55 13.00
C GLN A 250 -1.57 -22.53 12.59
N MET A 251 -0.95 -22.31 11.43
CA MET A 251 0.04 -23.24 10.85
C MET A 251 1.48 -22.68 10.87
N GLY A 252 1.64 -21.36 11.05
CA GLY A 252 2.94 -20.71 11.19
C GLY A 252 3.52 -20.16 9.89
N LEU A 253 4.65 -19.45 10.02
CA LEU A 253 5.29 -18.71 8.91
C LEU A 253 5.76 -19.63 7.79
N SER A 254 6.27 -20.82 8.11
CA SER A 254 6.73 -21.77 7.08
C SER A 254 5.60 -22.20 6.15
N PHE A 255 4.44 -22.52 6.70
CA PHE A 255 3.26 -22.86 5.89
C PHE A 255 2.72 -21.64 5.14
N THR A 256 2.77 -20.46 5.76
CA THR A 256 2.39 -19.20 5.08
C THR A 256 3.28 -18.94 3.88
N GLY A 257 4.60 -19.18 3.99
CA GLY A 257 5.54 -19.05 2.89
C GLY A 257 5.22 -20.01 1.73
N ILE A 258 4.96 -21.27 2.03
CA ILE A 258 4.58 -22.30 1.03
C ILE A 258 3.25 -21.92 0.37
N TYR A 259 2.24 -21.54 1.17
CA TYR A 259 0.93 -21.11 0.70
C TYR A 259 1.05 -19.93 -0.27
N THR A 260 1.86 -18.91 0.08
CA THR A 260 2.06 -17.71 -0.74
C THR A 260 2.71 -17.99 -2.11
N ILE A 261 3.52 -19.06 -2.21
CA ILE A 261 4.14 -19.46 -3.48
C ILE A 261 3.14 -20.23 -4.35
N ALA A 262 2.23 -21.01 -3.73
CA ALA A 262 1.25 -21.83 -4.43
C ALA A 262 0.08 -21.01 -5.00
N PHE A 263 -0.23 -19.88 -4.42
CA PHE A 263 -1.31 -18.94 -4.79
C PHE A 263 -0.76 -17.66 -5.41
#